data_191de321f91f41716c588d1d4791c156
#
_entry.id   191de321f91f41716c588d1d4791c156
#
_cell.length_a   1.000
_cell.length_b   1.000
_cell.length_c   1.000
_cell.angle_alpha   90.00
_cell.angle_beta   90.00
_cell.angle_gamma   90.00
#
_symmetry.space_group_name_H-M   'P 1'
#
loop_
_entity.id
_entity.type
_entity.pdbx_description
1 polymer ?
#
loop_
_entity_poly.entity_id
_entity_poly.type
_entity_poly.pdbx_seq_one_letter_code
_entity_poly.pdbx_strand_id
1 'polypeptide(L)'
;SYHEEVAAEDFGMVEDFGLQMEFSDEDLLPENTAPSSLNVGLVGVGGGGNKMVNAFLELGFNKALLVNTTGKDIPKNVAEEHVVLIPDSDGIGKSVDFGKEVLTQNGAIVEDALRIKLGKVDWLLVFAGGGGGTGSSVTALHPVFERYMRSVQAGGKVVYVVSWPTAQENLNPTIARNALTLVNDVSVHPHIVLDNERSTRLLRGRIGMLGMYPVANTQFAKSLAQVLKLSTEDSPIQSFDSKDLETCLGNDGRAFLGSTMIKDPNTGKLGSVILHNCMNRSSCPPPKGKAAAGSLILVASEEMVADPKVSKHLESAIAYVGGRCETLFSGVYVRKNVPGLIAILSMNGLQKGN
;
A
#
# COMPACT_ATOMS: atom_id res chain seq x y z
N SER A 1 24.00 14.89 -6.86
CA SER A 1 24.30 13.66 -7.61
C SER A 1 23.62 13.72 -8.98
N TYR A 2 24.12 12.98 -9.96
CA TYR A 2 23.53 12.89 -11.31
C TYR A 2 22.01 12.64 -11.29
N HIS A 3 21.54 11.89 -10.30
CA HIS A 3 20.12 11.62 -10.10
C HIS A 3 19.34 12.83 -9.57
N GLU A 4 19.98 13.74 -8.86
CA GLU A 4 19.35 14.98 -8.38
C GLU A 4 19.28 16.05 -9.47
N GLU A 5 20.29 16.14 -10.34
CA GLU A 5 20.31 17.10 -11.46
C GLU A 5 19.33 16.71 -12.58
N VAL A 6 19.28 15.45 -12.96
CA VAL A 6 18.29 14.95 -13.94
C VAL A 6 16.87 15.11 -13.39
N ALA A 7 16.70 14.96 -12.08
CA ALA A 7 15.42 15.17 -11.42
C ALA A 7 14.90 16.61 -11.56
N ALA A 8 15.74 17.60 -11.36
CA ALA A 8 15.33 18.99 -11.31
C ALA A 8 14.81 19.52 -12.64
N GLU A 9 15.36 19.07 -13.77
CA GLU A 9 14.97 19.52 -15.10
C GLU A 9 13.69 18.82 -15.61
N ASP A 10 13.49 17.54 -15.30
CA ASP A 10 12.32 16.78 -15.74
C ASP A 10 11.09 17.00 -14.86
N PHE A 11 11.25 17.53 -13.65
CA PHE A 11 10.18 17.73 -12.67
C PHE A 11 9.36 18.99 -12.83
N GLY A 12 9.78 19.94 -13.65
CA GLY A 12 8.98 21.14 -13.93
C GLY A 12 7.61 20.86 -14.50
N MET A 13 7.37 19.62 -14.98
CA MET A 13 6.10 19.19 -15.57
C MET A 13 5.33 18.19 -14.71
N VAL A 14 5.90 17.77 -13.59
CA VAL A 14 5.24 16.83 -12.69
C VAL A 14 4.66 17.59 -11.55
N GLU A 15 3.36 17.62 -11.53
CA GLU A 15 2.64 18.17 -10.42
C GLU A 15 2.90 17.37 -9.17
N ASP A 16 2.98 18.09 -8.10
CA ASP A 16 3.37 17.54 -6.84
C ASP A 16 2.33 16.54 -6.29
N PHE A 17 2.71 15.88 -5.21
CA PHE A 17 1.91 14.89 -4.52
C PHE A 17 0.47 15.34 -4.20
N GLY A 18 0.24 16.66 -4.05
CA GLY A 18 -1.08 17.25 -3.79
C GLY A 18 -2.04 17.12 -4.97
N LEU A 19 -1.54 17.03 -6.19
CA LEU A 19 -2.38 16.95 -7.40
C LEU A 19 -2.97 15.58 -7.66
N GLN A 20 -2.37 14.52 -7.14
CA GLN A 20 -2.99 13.21 -7.14
C GLN A 20 -4.29 13.18 -6.32
N MET A 21 -4.50 14.17 -5.46
CA MET A 21 -5.73 14.33 -4.67
C MET A 21 -6.86 15.06 -5.40
N GLU A 22 -6.56 15.77 -6.48
CA GLU A 22 -7.56 16.50 -7.27
C GLU A 22 -8.34 15.58 -8.22
N PHE A 23 -7.91 14.31 -8.35
CA PHE A 23 -8.69 13.32 -9.09
C PHE A 23 -9.89 12.92 -8.25
N SER A 24 -11.05 12.95 -8.87
CA SER A 24 -12.17 12.29 -8.26
C SER A 24 -11.85 10.80 -8.22
N ASP A 25 -12.01 10.18 -7.06
CA ASP A 25 -11.82 8.75 -6.88
C ASP A 25 -12.69 7.94 -7.85
N GLU A 26 -13.80 8.51 -8.27
CA GLU A 26 -14.74 7.96 -9.24
C GLU A 26 -14.11 7.75 -10.61
N ASP A 27 -13.14 8.60 -11.02
CA ASP A 27 -12.47 8.48 -12.31
C ASP A 27 -11.40 7.38 -12.33
N LEU A 28 -10.84 7.06 -11.18
CA LEU A 28 -9.72 6.14 -11.02
C LEU A 28 -10.15 4.77 -10.52
N LEU A 29 -11.17 4.74 -9.67
CA LEU A 29 -11.80 3.51 -9.20
C LEU A 29 -13.02 3.26 -10.07
N PRO A 30 -13.31 2.01 -10.47
CA PRO A 30 -14.56 1.70 -11.14
C PRO A 30 -15.72 2.29 -10.36
N GLU A 31 -16.69 2.87 -11.06
CA GLU A 31 -17.89 3.52 -10.49
C GLU A 31 -18.60 2.66 -9.45
N ASN A 32 -18.33 1.40 -9.48
CA ASN A 32 -18.84 0.46 -8.52
C ASN A 32 -17.69 -0.07 -7.69
N THR A 33 -17.57 0.47 -6.49
CA THR A 33 -16.80 -0.19 -5.44
C THR A 33 -17.46 -1.51 -5.01
N ALA A 34 -18.57 -1.88 -5.65
CA ALA A 34 -19.14 -3.19 -5.57
C ALA A 34 -18.06 -4.25 -5.81
N PRO A 35 -18.15 -5.36 -5.15
CA PRO A 35 -17.04 -6.30 -5.04
C PRO A 35 -16.51 -6.63 -6.43
N SER A 36 -15.31 -6.17 -6.71
CA SER A 36 -14.50 -6.81 -7.71
C SER A 36 -14.52 -8.31 -7.44
N SER A 37 -14.28 -9.13 -8.44
CA SER A 37 -14.14 -10.57 -8.26
C SER A 37 -13.08 -10.93 -7.22
N LEU A 38 -12.25 -9.97 -6.79
CA LEU A 38 -11.24 -10.12 -5.74
C LEU A 38 -11.77 -9.56 -4.41
N ASN A 39 -12.02 -10.45 -3.46
CA ASN A 39 -12.42 -10.08 -2.11
C ASN A 39 -11.18 -9.88 -1.23
N VAL A 40 -11.01 -8.66 -0.74
CA VAL A 40 -9.89 -8.31 0.14
C VAL A 40 -10.40 -8.01 1.53
N GLY A 41 -9.89 -8.73 2.51
CA GLY A 41 -10.10 -8.42 3.92
C GLY A 41 -8.98 -7.51 4.44
N LEU A 42 -9.34 -6.56 5.28
CA LEU A 42 -8.44 -5.58 5.85
C LEU A 42 -8.48 -5.67 7.37
N VAL A 43 -7.33 -5.77 7.99
CA VAL A 43 -7.20 -5.77 9.45
C VAL A 43 -6.18 -4.72 9.86
N GLY A 44 -6.59 -3.78 10.68
CA GLY A 44 -5.69 -2.82 11.30
C GLY A 44 -5.46 -3.17 12.76
N VAL A 45 -4.22 -3.24 13.20
CA VAL A 45 -3.86 -3.57 14.57
C VAL A 45 -3.09 -2.41 15.20
N GLY A 46 -3.60 -1.91 16.32
CA GLY A 46 -3.06 -0.73 16.99
C GLY A 46 -3.47 0.58 16.32
N GLY A 47 -3.06 1.71 16.88
CA GLY A 47 -3.50 3.03 16.41
C GLY A 47 -3.10 3.34 14.97
N GLY A 48 -1.85 3.10 14.60
CA GLY A 48 -1.36 3.34 13.24
C GLY A 48 -2.04 2.45 12.21
N GLY A 49 -2.19 1.16 12.51
CA GLY A 49 -2.90 0.22 11.65
C GLY A 49 -4.37 0.57 11.48
N ASN A 50 -5.03 0.99 12.55
CA ASN A 50 -6.43 1.42 12.51
C ASN A 50 -6.62 2.63 11.60
N LYS A 51 -5.73 3.60 11.66
CA LYS A 51 -5.79 4.79 10.79
C LYS A 51 -5.57 4.45 9.32
N MET A 52 -4.66 3.54 9.02
CA MET A 52 -4.43 3.08 7.65
C MET A 52 -5.67 2.37 7.08
N VAL A 53 -6.28 1.47 7.84
CA VAL A 53 -7.50 0.77 7.40
C VAL A 53 -8.66 1.75 7.23
N ASN A 54 -8.76 2.78 8.08
CA ASN A 54 -9.80 3.80 7.94
C ASN A 54 -9.74 4.49 6.56
N ALA A 55 -8.56 4.70 6.00
CA ALA A 55 -8.43 5.26 4.65
C ALA A 55 -9.08 4.35 3.59
N PHE A 56 -8.99 3.04 3.74
CA PHE A 56 -9.67 2.10 2.85
C PHE A 56 -11.18 2.07 3.06
N LEU A 57 -11.65 2.19 4.30
CA LEU A 57 -13.09 2.31 4.59
C LEU A 57 -13.69 3.53 3.89
N GLU A 58 -12.97 4.65 3.89
CA GLU A 58 -13.39 5.87 3.20
C GLU A 58 -13.44 5.70 1.67
N LEU A 59 -12.68 4.77 1.12
CA LEU A 59 -12.73 4.40 -0.31
C LEU A 59 -13.85 3.39 -0.64
N GLY A 60 -14.64 2.96 0.35
CA GLY A 60 -15.76 2.06 0.15
C GLY A 60 -15.47 0.58 0.42
N PHE A 61 -14.26 0.22 0.86
CA PHE A 61 -13.99 -1.12 1.37
C PHE A 61 -14.76 -1.33 2.68
N ASN A 62 -15.42 -2.47 2.83
CA ASN A 62 -16.25 -2.75 4.00
C ASN A 62 -15.85 -4.02 4.75
N LYS A 63 -15.07 -4.90 4.16
CA LYS A 63 -14.53 -6.08 4.84
C LYS A 63 -13.29 -5.69 5.63
N ALA A 64 -13.51 -5.01 6.75
CA ALA A 64 -12.44 -4.42 7.54
C ALA A 64 -12.67 -4.60 9.02
N LEU A 65 -11.59 -4.86 9.76
CA LEU A 65 -11.54 -4.89 11.22
C LEU A 65 -10.46 -3.95 11.73
N LEU A 66 -10.78 -3.23 12.79
CA LEU A 66 -9.84 -2.42 13.55
C LEU A 66 -9.69 -3.06 14.93
N VAL A 67 -8.54 -3.66 15.16
CA VAL A 67 -8.20 -4.34 16.42
C VAL A 67 -7.34 -3.42 17.27
N ASN A 68 -7.74 -3.21 18.50
CA ASN A 68 -6.97 -2.39 19.44
C ASN A 68 -7.16 -2.85 20.88
N THR A 69 -6.25 -2.47 21.73
CA THR A 69 -6.29 -2.69 23.19
C THR A 69 -6.81 -1.47 23.94
N THR A 70 -7.03 -0.37 23.24
CA THR A 70 -7.65 0.85 23.75
C THR A 70 -8.58 1.46 22.71
N GLY A 71 -9.70 2.03 23.15
CA GLY A 71 -10.63 2.74 22.27
C GLY A 71 -10.18 4.15 21.89
N LYS A 72 -9.15 4.68 22.57
CA LYS A 72 -8.69 6.07 22.38
C LYS A 72 -8.07 6.32 21.02
N ASP A 73 -7.45 5.31 20.43
CA ASP A 73 -6.74 5.42 19.16
C ASP A 73 -7.59 5.00 17.94
N ILE A 74 -8.85 4.61 18.18
CA ILE A 74 -9.74 4.24 17.09
C ILE A 74 -10.32 5.51 16.47
N PRO A 75 -10.27 5.66 15.13
CA PRO A 75 -10.88 6.81 14.47
C PRO A 75 -12.37 6.94 14.79
N LYS A 76 -12.83 8.14 15.10
CA LYS A 76 -14.20 8.39 15.58
C LYS A 76 -15.27 8.16 14.53
N ASN A 77 -14.94 8.22 13.26
CA ASN A 77 -15.86 8.02 12.14
C ASN A 77 -16.07 6.55 11.77
N VAL A 78 -15.43 5.63 12.47
CA VAL A 78 -15.54 4.19 12.20
C VAL A 78 -16.75 3.61 12.92
N ALA A 79 -17.59 2.87 12.21
CA ALA A 79 -18.73 2.18 12.79
C ALA A 79 -18.27 1.07 13.75
N GLU A 80 -19.00 0.89 14.86
CA GLU A 80 -18.66 -0.10 15.89
C GLU A 80 -18.56 -1.53 15.35
N GLU A 81 -19.29 -1.85 14.30
CA GLU A 81 -19.24 -3.17 13.67
C GLU A 81 -17.85 -3.54 13.13
N HIS A 82 -16.98 -2.55 12.87
CA HIS A 82 -15.62 -2.77 12.42
C HIS A 82 -14.60 -2.86 13.55
N VAL A 83 -15.02 -2.64 14.79
CA VAL A 83 -14.10 -2.47 15.92
C VAL A 83 -14.06 -3.73 16.79
N VAL A 84 -12.84 -4.19 17.07
CA VAL A 84 -12.56 -5.26 18.02
C VAL A 84 -11.66 -4.71 19.13
N LEU A 85 -12.23 -4.50 20.30
CA LEU A 85 -11.45 -4.13 21.49
C LEU A 85 -11.05 -5.38 22.25
N ILE A 86 -9.77 -5.53 22.49
CA ILE A 86 -9.24 -6.61 23.32
C ILE A 86 -9.54 -6.28 24.80
N PRO A 87 -10.30 -7.13 25.50
CA PRO A 87 -10.72 -6.85 26.85
C PRO A 87 -9.55 -6.95 27.86
N ASP A 88 -9.73 -6.31 29.01
CA ASP A 88 -8.86 -6.41 30.20
C ASP A 88 -7.40 -6.02 30.00
N SER A 89 -7.10 -5.22 28.98
CA SER A 89 -5.74 -4.82 28.70
C SER A 89 -5.44 -3.35 29.01
N ASP A 90 -6.44 -2.47 29.08
CA ASP A 90 -6.31 -1.01 29.30
C ASP A 90 -5.25 -0.33 28.44
N GLY A 91 -4.94 -0.94 27.28
CA GLY A 91 -3.84 -0.55 26.46
C GLY A 91 -2.53 -1.24 26.88
N ILE A 92 -1.67 -1.48 25.91
CA ILE A 92 -0.39 -2.16 26.10
C ILE A 92 0.74 -1.16 26.35
N GLY A 93 0.50 0.12 26.02
CA GLY A 93 1.55 1.11 26.01
C GLY A 93 2.56 0.78 24.92
N LYS A 94 3.84 0.73 25.26
CA LYS A 94 4.93 0.47 24.31
C LYS A 94 5.63 -0.89 24.54
N SER A 95 5.02 -1.79 25.31
CA SER A 95 5.60 -3.11 25.55
C SER A 95 5.20 -4.11 24.47
N VAL A 96 6.13 -4.50 23.61
CA VAL A 96 5.91 -5.51 22.57
C VAL A 96 5.72 -6.91 23.18
N ASP A 97 6.51 -7.28 24.17
CA ASP A 97 6.40 -8.59 24.82
C ASP A 97 5.03 -8.76 25.48
N PHE A 98 4.56 -7.76 26.21
CA PHE A 98 3.23 -7.76 26.79
C PHE A 98 2.17 -7.73 25.69
N GLY A 99 2.36 -6.96 24.62
CA GLY A 99 1.48 -6.93 23.47
C GLY A 99 1.31 -8.28 22.80
N LYS A 100 2.41 -8.99 22.56
CA LYS A 100 2.38 -10.35 21.99
C LYS A 100 1.63 -11.33 22.89
N GLU A 101 1.84 -11.24 24.19
CA GLU A 101 1.12 -12.06 25.17
C GLU A 101 -0.40 -11.80 25.12
N VAL A 102 -0.80 -10.53 25.18
CA VAL A 102 -2.22 -10.14 25.15
C VAL A 102 -2.89 -10.57 23.85
N LEU A 103 -2.27 -10.34 22.69
CA LEU A 103 -2.84 -10.74 21.41
C LEU A 103 -2.92 -12.26 21.26
N THR A 104 -1.92 -12.99 21.73
CA THR A 104 -1.95 -14.45 21.72
C THR A 104 -3.08 -15.01 22.57
N GLN A 105 -3.26 -14.48 23.77
CA GLN A 105 -4.33 -14.90 24.68
C GLN A 105 -5.73 -14.60 24.15
N ASN A 106 -5.86 -13.56 23.33
CA ASN A 106 -7.15 -13.12 22.77
C ASN A 106 -7.32 -13.47 21.28
N GLY A 107 -6.51 -14.40 20.78
CA GLY A 107 -6.55 -14.82 19.39
C GLY A 107 -7.92 -15.33 18.94
N ALA A 108 -8.64 -16.05 19.82
CA ALA A 108 -9.98 -16.57 19.50
C ALA A 108 -11.00 -15.45 19.23
N ILE A 109 -10.93 -14.35 19.98
CA ILE A 109 -11.80 -13.18 19.78
C ILE A 109 -11.57 -12.59 18.40
N VAL A 110 -10.31 -12.44 18.01
CA VAL A 110 -9.94 -11.90 16.69
C VAL A 110 -10.37 -12.85 15.57
N GLU A 111 -10.15 -14.15 15.74
CA GLU A 111 -10.54 -15.17 14.75
C GLU A 111 -12.03 -15.18 14.51
N ASP A 112 -12.85 -15.15 15.57
CA ASP A 112 -14.31 -15.08 15.47
C ASP A 112 -14.75 -13.81 14.75
N ALA A 113 -14.14 -12.68 15.07
CA ALA A 113 -14.44 -11.40 14.42
C ALA A 113 -14.10 -11.43 12.92
N LEU A 114 -12.97 -12.05 12.53
CA LEU A 114 -12.61 -12.24 11.13
C LEU A 114 -13.69 -13.02 10.37
N ARG A 115 -14.13 -14.13 10.93
CA ARG A 115 -15.15 -14.97 10.30
C ARG A 115 -16.50 -14.27 10.17
N ILE A 116 -16.93 -13.58 11.22
CA ILE A 116 -18.23 -12.90 11.25
C ILE A 116 -18.21 -11.67 10.33
N LYS A 117 -17.16 -10.86 10.41
CA LYS A 117 -17.14 -9.57 9.73
C LYS A 117 -16.62 -9.65 8.30
N LEU A 118 -15.56 -10.41 8.06
CA LEU A 118 -14.96 -10.50 6.73
C LEU A 118 -15.58 -11.61 5.89
N GLY A 119 -16.04 -12.70 6.52
CA GLY A 119 -16.56 -13.85 5.79
C GLY A 119 -15.49 -14.45 4.88
N LYS A 120 -15.84 -14.68 3.61
CA LYS A 120 -14.90 -15.21 2.62
C LYS A 120 -14.10 -14.08 2.00
N VAL A 121 -12.77 -14.23 2.00
CA VAL A 121 -11.84 -13.31 1.35
C VAL A 121 -10.83 -14.11 0.51
N ASP A 122 -10.27 -13.46 -0.50
CA ASP A 122 -9.18 -14.03 -1.30
C ASP A 122 -7.82 -13.65 -0.71
N TRP A 123 -7.70 -12.42 -0.23
CA TRP A 123 -6.49 -11.86 0.37
C TRP A 123 -6.81 -11.23 1.72
N LEU A 124 -5.83 -11.28 2.62
CA LEU A 124 -5.89 -10.56 3.89
C LEU A 124 -4.73 -9.58 3.98
N LEU A 125 -5.04 -8.29 4.05
CA LEU A 125 -4.06 -7.24 4.26
C LEU A 125 -4.08 -6.83 5.73
N VAL A 126 -2.94 -6.92 6.39
CA VAL A 126 -2.79 -6.64 7.82
C VAL A 126 -1.92 -5.40 8.00
N PHE A 127 -2.50 -4.36 8.60
CA PHE A 127 -1.87 -3.06 8.79
C PHE A 127 -1.46 -2.87 10.24
N ALA A 128 -0.23 -2.43 10.47
CA ALA A 128 0.27 -2.15 11.81
C ALA A 128 1.30 -1.02 11.78
N GLY A 129 1.26 -0.15 12.78
CA GLY A 129 2.25 0.89 12.96
C GLY A 129 3.42 0.42 13.82
N GLY A 130 4.65 0.69 13.39
CA GLY A 130 5.85 0.49 14.19
C GLY A 130 5.98 1.55 15.27
N GLY A 131 6.38 1.15 16.47
CA GLY A 131 6.64 2.04 17.61
C GLY A 131 5.73 1.81 18.81
N GLY A 132 4.43 1.64 18.62
CA GLY A 132 3.50 1.26 19.68
C GLY A 132 3.57 -0.22 20.03
N GLY A 133 3.16 -0.58 21.24
CA GLY A 133 3.21 -1.97 21.72
C GLY A 133 2.23 -2.89 21.00
N THR A 134 1.01 -2.42 20.75
CA THR A 134 -0.03 -3.24 20.08
C THR A 134 0.31 -3.51 18.63
N GLY A 135 0.56 -2.47 17.84
CA GLY A 135 0.88 -2.62 16.42
C GLY A 135 2.15 -3.41 16.18
N SER A 136 3.20 -3.12 16.96
CA SER A 136 4.49 -3.83 16.83
C SER A 136 4.43 -5.30 17.26
N SER A 137 3.32 -5.72 17.87
CA SER A 137 3.06 -7.09 18.32
C SER A 137 2.20 -7.90 17.34
N VAL A 138 1.84 -7.33 16.20
CA VAL A 138 0.84 -7.89 15.28
C VAL A 138 1.11 -9.33 14.84
N THR A 139 2.38 -9.73 14.70
CA THR A 139 2.73 -11.08 14.25
C THR A 139 2.35 -12.18 15.26
N ALA A 140 2.06 -11.82 16.51
CA ALA A 140 1.45 -12.75 17.46
C ALA A 140 0.10 -13.29 16.98
N LEU A 141 -0.59 -12.54 16.12
CA LEU A 141 -1.85 -12.94 15.49
C LEU A 141 -1.65 -13.71 14.16
N HIS A 142 -0.43 -13.89 13.70
CA HIS A 142 -0.21 -14.57 12.41
C HIS A 142 -0.82 -15.97 12.36
N PRO A 143 -0.73 -16.82 13.38
CA PRO A 143 -1.40 -18.12 13.39
C PRO A 143 -2.92 -18.01 13.25
N VAL A 144 -3.52 -16.97 13.83
CA VAL A 144 -4.95 -16.67 13.70
C VAL A 144 -5.30 -16.33 12.24
N PHE A 145 -4.51 -15.46 11.62
CA PHE A 145 -4.72 -15.09 10.22
C PHE A 145 -4.59 -16.28 9.27
N GLU A 146 -3.60 -17.13 9.48
CA GLU A 146 -3.43 -18.33 8.67
C GLU A 146 -4.61 -19.32 8.83
N ARG A 147 -5.06 -19.57 10.06
CA ARG A 147 -6.22 -20.44 10.30
C ARG A 147 -7.48 -19.90 9.64
N TYR A 148 -7.71 -18.59 9.78
CA TYR A 148 -8.83 -17.93 9.12
C TYR A 148 -8.77 -18.09 7.59
N MET A 149 -7.64 -17.79 6.98
CA MET A 149 -7.46 -17.90 5.54
C MET A 149 -7.70 -19.35 5.04
N ARG A 150 -7.20 -20.34 5.76
CA ARG A 150 -7.47 -21.75 5.44
C ARG A 150 -8.95 -22.09 5.58
N SER A 151 -9.62 -21.58 6.61
CA SER A 151 -11.03 -21.87 6.88
C SER A 151 -11.97 -21.35 5.78
N VAL A 152 -11.60 -20.27 5.11
CA VAL A 152 -12.38 -19.68 4.01
C VAL A 152 -11.85 -20.11 2.64
N GLN A 153 -10.90 -21.02 2.59
CA GLN A 153 -10.29 -21.53 1.36
C GLN A 153 -9.72 -20.42 0.47
N ALA A 154 -9.08 -19.46 1.10
CA ALA A 154 -8.49 -18.32 0.40
C ALA A 154 -7.37 -18.77 -0.56
N GLY A 155 -7.41 -18.25 -1.79
CA GLY A 155 -6.37 -18.50 -2.78
C GLY A 155 -5.15 -17.60 -2.64
N GLY A 156 -5.34 -16.44 -2.00
CA GLY A 156 -4.28 -15.45 -1.74
C GLY A 156 -3.62 -15.64 -0.37
N LYS A 157 -2.79 -14.67 -0.02
CA LYS A 157 -1.97 -14.73 1.19
C LYS A 157 -2.29 -13.61 2.17
N VAL A 158 -1.69 -13.70 3.34
CA VAL A 158 -1.61 -12.62 4.31
C VAL A 158 -0.46 -11.71 3.91
N VAL A 159 -0.75 -10.44 3.68
CA VAL A 159 0.25 -9.41 3.36
C VAL A 159 0.26 -8.37 4.45
N TYR A 160 1.41 -8.11 5.03
CA TYR A 160 1.57 -7.07 6.05
C TYR A 160 1.89 -5.72 5.42
N VAL A 161 1.25 -4.68 5.90
CA VAL A 161 1.59 -3.29 5.57
C VAL A 161 1.94 -2.60 6.89
N VAL A 162 3.20 -2.26 7.06
CA VAL A 162 3.69 -1.72 8.32
C VAL A 162 4.29 -0.34 8.13
N SER A 163 4.10 0.54 9.10
CA SER A 163 4.68 1.87 9.06
C SER A 163 5.94 1.96 9.91
N TRP A 164 6.94 2.67 9.38
CA TRP A 164 8.17 3.03 10.08
C TRP A 164 8.02 4.44 10.65
N PRO A 165 8.39 4.67 11.92
CA PRO A 165 8.23 5.98 12.58
C PRO A 165 9.04 7.09 11.91
N THR A 166 8.64 8.33 12.16
CA THR A 166 9.41 9.51 11.74
C THR A 166 10.76 9.58 12.44
N ALA A 167 11.68 10.38 11.89
CA ALA A 167 12.99 10.62 12.53
C ALA A 167 12.82 11.19 13.94
N GLN A 168 11.84 12.06 14.15
CA GLN A 168 11.56 12.62 15.48
C GLN A 168 11.07 11.56 16.47
N GLU A 169 10.15 10.69 16.04
CA GLU A 169 9.65 9.59 16.86
C GLU A 169 10.77 8.59 17.21
N ASN A 170 11.69 8.33 16.28
CA ASN A 170 12.84 7.45 16.46
C ASN A 170 13.89 7.99 17.48
N LEU A 171 13.76 9.23 17.92
CA LEU A 171 14.56 9.74 19.05
C LEU A 171 14.21 9.04 20.36
N ASN A 172 13.03 8.43 20.45
CA ASN A 172 12.67 7.56 21.57
C ASN A 172 13.19 6.15 21.30
N PRO A 173 14.15 5.65 22.11
CA PRO A 173 14.75 4.34 21.87
C PRO A 173 13.76 3.17 21.91
N THR A 174 12.70 3.28 22.69
CA THR A 174 11.66 2.26 22.78
C THR A 174 10.87 2.19 21.47
N ILE A 175 10.50 3.34 20.90
CA ILE A 175 9.82 3.41 19.61
C ILE A 175 10.72 2.81 18.52
N ALA A 176 11.98 3.19 18.48
CA ALA A 176 12.94 2.68 17.50
C ALA A 176 13.08 1.16 17.57
N ARG A 177 13.21 0.59 18.77
CA ARG A 177 13.30 -0.86 18.98
C ARG A 177 12.04 -1.59 18.57
N ASN A 178 10.87 -1.05 18.93
CA ASN A 178 9.59 -1.65 18.58
C ASN A 178 9.39 -1.69 17.06
N ALA A 179 9.72 -0.60 16.37
CA ALA A 179 9.64 -0.53 14.91
C ALA A 179 10.59 -1.55 14.27
N LEU A 180 11.81 -1.67 14.75
CA LEU A 180 12.78 -2.65 14.26
C LEU A 180 12.28 -4.08 14.47
N THR A 181 11.72 -4.38 15.65
CA THR A 181 11.13 -5.68 15.96
C THR A 181 10.01 -6.01 14.97
N LEU A 182 9.11 -5.06 14.72
CA LEU A 182 8.01 -5.26 13.77
C LEU A 182 8.51 -5.56 12.35
N VAL A 183 9.45 -4.78 11.85
CA VAL A 183 10.00 -4.98 10.50
C VAL A 183 10.72 -6.34 10.40
N ASN A 184 11.46 -6.73 11.42
CA ASN A 184 12.08 -8.04 11.45
C ASN A 184 11.06 -9.18 11.49
N ASP A 185 10.02 -9.04 12.30
CA ASP A 185 8.98 -10.07 12.44
C ASP A 185 8.19 -10.28 11.13
N VAL A 186 7.91 -9.23 10.37
CA VAL A 186 7.19 -9.34 9.11
C VAL A 186 8.10 -9.70 7.93
N SER A 187 9.41 -9.65 8.10
CA SER A 187 10.39 -9.83 7.02
C SER A 187 10.31 -11.19 6.33
N VAL A 188 9.80 -12.22 7.01
CA VAL A 188 9.63 -13.57 6.48
C VAL A 188 8.29 -13.79 5.76
N HIS A 189 7.46 -12.77 5.74
CA HIS A 189 6.14 -12.77 5.10
C HIS A 189 6.09 -11.76 3.95
N PRO A 190 5.11 -11.86 3.06
CA PRO A 190 4.83 -10.77 2.13
C PRO A 190 4.54 -9.48 2.92
N HIS A 191 5.27 -8.41 2.63
CA HIS A 191 5.08 -7.15 3.37
C HIS A 191 5.47 -5.92 2.58
N ILE A 192 4.89 -4.80 2.96
CA ILE A 192 5.19 -3.46 2.47
C ILE A 192 5.55 -2.59 3.69
N VAL A 193 6.59 -1.79 3.58
CA VAL A 193 6.96 -0.81 4.61
C VAL A 193 6.64 0.59 4.12
N LEU A 194 5.90 1.34 4.94
CA LEU A 194 5.62 2.75 4.72
C LEU A 194 6.50 3.56 5.68
N ASP A 195 7.37 4.38 5.13
CA ASP A 195 8.24 5.25 5.92
C ASP A 195 7.53 6.58 6.19
N ASN A 196 7.10 6.79 7.42
CA ASN A 196 6.41 8.01 7.83
C ASN A 196 7.27 9.27 7.68
N GLU A 197 8.59 9.16 7.80
CA GLU A 197 9.49 10.30 7.53
C GLU A 197 9.43 10.71 6.07
N ARG A 198 9.42 9.76 5.15
CA ARG A 198 9.27 10.05 3.72
C ARG A 198 7.93 10.72 3.43
N SER A 199 6.85 10.16 3.98
CA SER A 199 5.49 10.69 3.79
C SER A 199 5.36 12.12 4.28
N THR A 200 5.83 12.39 5.50
CA THR A 200 5.73 13.73 6.10
C THR A 200 6.64 14.73 5.39
N ARG A 201 7.83 14.32 4.95
CA ARG A 201 8.74 15.19 4.20
C ARG A 201 8.14 15.65 2.87
N LEU A 202 7.45 14.75 2.16
CA LEU A 202 6.77 15.06 0.90
C LEU A 202 5.62 16.06 1.09
N LEU A 203 4.96 16.05 2.25
CA LEU A 203 3.79 16.86 2.55
C LEU A 203 4.11 18.13 3.37
N ARG A 204 5.31 18.19 3.96
CA ARG A 204 5.72 19.29 4.83
C ARG A 204 5.73 20.63 4.07
N GLY A 205 5.12 21.64 4.66
CA GLY A 205 4.98 22.96 4.04
C GLY A 205 3.79 23.10 3.09
N ARG A 206 3.06 22.01 2.82
CA ARG A 206 1.88 21.99 1.93
C ARG A 206 0.62 21.60 2.67
N ILE A 207 0.73 20.66 3.58
CA ILE A 207 -0.35 20.13 4.41
C ILE A 207 -0.01 20.43 5.87
N GLY A 208 -0.98 20.87 6.64
CA GLY A 208 -0.82 21.08 8.06
C GLY A 208 -0.61 19.76 8.81
N MET A 209 -0.03 19.82 10.00
CA MET A 209 0.36 18.64 10.78
C MET A 209 -0.78 17.64 11.00
N LEU A 210 -2.01 18.13 11.18
CA LEU A 210 -3.18 17.25 11.40
C LEU A 210 -3.58 16.46 10.15
N GLY A 211 -3.26 16.97 8.96
CA GLY A 211 -3.65 16.36 7.70
C GLY A 211 -2.59 15.44 7.09
N MET A 212 -1.34 15.46 7.56
CA MET A 212 -0.23 14.76 6.90
C MET A 212 -0.44 13.25 6.82
N TYR A 213 -0.73 12.59 7.94
CA TYR A 213 -0.96 11.15 7.94
C TYR A 213 -2.25 10.73 7.23
N PRO A 214 -3.39 11.40 7.44
CA PRO A 214 -4.58 11.10 6.65
C PRO A 214 -4.36 11.22 5.15
N VAL A 215 -3.66 12.24 4.68
CA VAL A 215 -3.33 12.41 3.27
C VAL A 215 -2.42 11.30 2.76
N ALA A 216 -1.34 11.00 3.49
CA ALA A 216 -0.40 9.93 3.11
C ALA A 216 -1.10 8.57 3.07
N ASN A 217 -1.92 8.27 4.06
CA ASN A 217 -2.68 7.02 4.13
C ASN A 217 -3.68 6.90 2.97
N THR A 218 -4.36 7.98 2.63
CA THR A 218 -5.30 8.02 1.51
C THR A 218 -4.59 7.80 0.17
N GLN A 219 -3.44 8.42 -0.05
CA GLN A 219 -2.65 8.24 -1.27
C GLN A 219 -2.19 6.79 -1.44
N PHE A 220 -1.68 6.20 -0.39
CA PHE A 220 -1.28 4.79 -0.42
C PHE A 220 -2.48 3.87 -0.67
N ALA A 221 -3.58 4.10 0.04
CA ALA A 221 -4.81 3.32 -0.12
C ALA A 221 -5.35 3.38 -1.55
N LYS A 222 -5.36 4.55 -2.18
CA LYS A 222 -5.76 4.71 -3.57
C LYS A 222 -4.88 3.91 -4.53
N SER A 223 -3.57 4.00 -4.37
CA SER A 223 -2.63 3.28 -5.22
C SER A 223 -2.80 1.77 -5.10
N LEU A 224 -2.89 1.25 -3.88
CA LEU A 224 -3.07 -0.18 -3.65
C LEU A 224 -4.45 -0.66 -4.11
N ALA A 225 -5.50 0.10 -3.83
CA ALA A 225 -6.86 -0.22 -4.27
C ALA A 225 -6.96 -0.32 -5.80
N GLN A 226 -6.29 0.54 -6.53
CA GLN A 226 -6.23 0.47 -7.99
C GLN A 226 -5.56 -0.80 -8.49
N VAL A 227 -4.41 -1.16 -7.93
CA VAL A 227 -3.71 -2.40 -8.30
C VAL A 227 -4.62 -3.61 -8.08
N LEU A 228 -5.26 -3.67 -6.92
CA LEU A 228 -6.17 -4.77 -6.57
C LEU A 228 -7.35 -4.86 -7.54
N LYS A 229 -7.96 -3.75 -7.88
CA LYS A 229 -9.11 -3.72 -8.79
C LYS A 229 -8.74 -4.00 -10.24
N LEU A 230 -7.69 -3.37 -10.72
CA LEU A 230 -7.25 -3.55 -12.12
C LEU A 230 -6.80 -4.99 -12.38
N SER A 231 -6.33 -5.71 -11.37
CA SER A 231 -5.99 -7.13 -11.51
C SER A 231 -7.20 -8.03 -11.82
N THR A 232 -8.41 -7.53 -11.63
CA THR A 232 -9.66 -8.26 -11.92
C THR A 232 -10.33 -7.81 -13.22
N GLU A 233 -9.80 -6.79 -13.88
CA GLU A 233 -10.33 -6.25 -15.11
C GLU A 233 -9.56 -6.76 -16.32
N ASP A 234 -10.28 -7.05 -17.41
CA ASP A 234 -9.67 -7.30 -18.70
C ASP A 234 -9.43 -5.97 -19.43
N SER A 235 -8.29 -5.87 -20.08
CA SER A 235 -7.96 -4.73 -20.93
C SER A 235 -7.86 -5.19 -22.39
N PRO A 236 -8.37 -4.41 -23.36
CA PRO A 236 -8.20 -4.72 -24.77
C PRO A 236 -6.75 -4.56 -25.25
N ILE A 237 -5.88 -3.92 -24.45
CA ILE A 237 -4.50 -3.68 -24.80
C ILE A 237 -3.59 -4.67 -24.07
N GLN A 238 -3.55 -4.61 -22.75
CA GLN A 238 -2.76 -5.51 -21.90
C GLN A 238 -3.37 -5.58 -20.50
N SER A 239 -3.65 -6.79 -20.05
CA SER A 239 -4.19 -7.03 -18.71
C SER A 239 -3.08 -7.40 -17.73
N PHE A 240 -3.16 -6.83 -16.52
CA PHE A 240 -2.44 -7.26 -15.34
C PHE A 240 -3.40 -8.15 -14.53
N ASP A 241 -3.13 -9.45 -14.46
CA ASP A 241 -4.09 -10.40 -13.93
C ASP A 241 -3.83 -10.78 -12.46
N SER A 242 -4.69 -11.64 -11.92
CA SER A 242 -4.59 -12.09 -10.53
C SER A 242 -3.33 -12.91 -10.23
N LYS A 243 -2.78 -13.62 -11.22
CA LYS A 243 -1.50 -14.34 -11.05
C LYS A 243 -0.33 -13.37 -11.01
N ASP A 244 -0.38 -12.32 -11.82
CA ASP A 244 0.60 -11.26 -11.79
C ASP A 244 0.58 -10.55 -10.44
N LEU A 245 -0.61 -10.29 -9.91
CA LEU A 245 -0.78 -9.72 -8.57
C LEU A 245 -0.16 -10.62 -7.49
N GLU A 246 -0.41 -11.92 -7.57
CA GLU A 246 0.15 -12.89 -6.62
C GLU A 246 1.68 -12.86 -6.64
N THR A 247 2.28 -12.82 -7.82
CA THR A 247 3.73 -12.73 -7.97
C THR A 247 4.29 -11.42 -7.42
N CYS A 248 3.58 -10.31 -7.62
CA CYS A 248 4.05 -8.97 -7.20
C CYS A 248 3.84 -8.66 -5.72
N LEU A 249 2.78 -9.18 -5.10
CA LEU A 249 2.43 -8.87 -3.70
C LEU A 249 2.39 -10.07 -2.77
N GLY A 250 2.24 -11.28 -3.30
CA GLY A 250 2.03 -12.49 -2.50
C GLY A 250 3.28 -13.30 -2.19
N ASN A 251 4.43 -12.91 -2.70
CA ASN A 251 5.69 -13.58 -2.40
C ASN A 251 6.30 -13.09 -1.09
N ASP A 252 6.96 -13.98 -0.37
CA ASP A 252 7.66 -13.62 0.85
C ASP A 252 8.71 -12.55 0.58
N GLY A 253 8.86 -11.64 1.52
CA GLY A 253 9.79 -10.53 1.42
C GLY A 253 9.08 -9.19 1.19
N ARG A 254 9.88 -8.16 0.97
CA ARG A 254 9.41 -6.79 0.85
C ARG A 254 8.98 -6.45 -0.57
N ALA A 255 7.80 -5.87 -0.70
CA ALA A 255 7.34 -5.24 -1.93
C ALA A 255 7.38 -3.71 -1.80
N PHE A 256 7.70 -3.06 -2.90
CA PHE A 256 7.62 -1.60 -3.09
C PHE A 256 6.36 -1.28 -3.89
N LEU A 257 5.69 -0.19 -3.54
CA LEU A 257 4.58 0.35 -4.31
C LEU A 257 4.74 1.86 -4.43
N GLY A 258 4.66 2.37 -5.64
CA GLY A 258 4.69 3.80 -5.90
C GLY A 258 3.82 4.14 -7.10
N SER A 259 3.29 5.35 -7.13
CA SER A 259 2.46 5.82 -8.22
C SER A 259 2.76 7.26 -8.56
N THR A 260 2.43 7.64 -9.79
CA THR A 260 2.55 9.01 -10.27
C THR A 260 1.54 9.27 -11.36
N MET A 261 1.27 10.56 -11.60
CA MET A 261 0.53 11.00 -12.76
C MET A 261 1.40 11.92 -13.61
N ILE A 262 1.37 11.72 -14.91
CA ILE A 262 2.13 12.51 -15.87
C ILE A 262 1.13 13.21 -16.80
N LYS A 263 1.12 14.53 -16.79
CA LYS A 263 0.18 15.33 -17.60
C LYS A 263 0.39 15.16 -19.08
N ASP A 264 1.64 15.20 -19.53
CA ASP A 264 1.99 15.04 -20.93
C ASP A 264 2.91 13.82 -21.12
N PRO A 265 2.35 12.67 -21.50
CA PRO A 265 3.14 11.47 -21.75
C PRO A 265 3.84 11.45 -23.11
N ASN A 266 3.66 12.46 -23.93
CA ASN A 266 4.29 12.54 -25.25
C ASN A 266 5.75 12.99 -25.15
N THR A 267 6.59 12.15 -24.57
CA THR A 267 8.01 12.41 -24.37
C THR A 267 8.83 11.12 -24.47
N GLY A 268 9.99 11.19 -25.10
CA GLY A 268 10.93 10.07 -25.16
C GLY A 268 11.56 9.71 -23.81
N LYS A 269 11.39 10.55 -22.79
CA LYS A 269 11.90 10.34 -21.42
C LYS A 269 10.85 9.72 -20.49
N LEU A 270 9.70 9.31 -21.02
CA LEU A 270 8.56 8.86 -20.22
C LEU A 270 8.94 7.76 -19.22
N GLY A 271 9.69 6.76 -19.64
CA GLY A 271 10.10 5.66 -18.77
C GLY A 271 10.94 6.11 -17.58
N SER A 272 11.92 6.98 -17.81
CA SER A 272 12.76 7.51 -16.72
C SER A 272 11.96 8.41 -15.77
N VAL A 273 11.05 9.21 -16.30
CA VAL A 273 10.17 10.07 -15.50
C VAL A 273 9.23 9.24 -14.62
N ILE A 274 8.60 8.22 -15.18
CA ILE A 274 7.74 7.30 -14.43
C ILE A 274 8.52 6.65 -13.28
N LEU A 275 9.65 6.03 -13.61
CA LEU A 275 10.46 5.31 -12.63
C LEU A 275 10.91 6.24 -11.50
N HIS A 276 11.45 7.39 -11.85
CA HIS A 276 11.95 8.36 -10.88
C HIS A 276 10.82 8.88 -9.96
N ASN A 277 9.70 9.26 -10.54
CA ASN A 277 8.57 9.78 -9.77
C ASN A 277 7.97 8.73 -8.84
N CYS A 278 7.73 7.52 -9.32
CA CYS A 278 7.21 6.44 -8.50
C CYS A 278 8.13 6.14 -7.32
N MET A 279 9.45 6.16 -7.54
CA MET A 279 10.41 5.90 -6.46
C MET A 279 10.52 7.05 -5.47
N ASN A 280 10.54 8.29 -5.92
CA ASN A 280 10.78 9.42 -5.04
C ASN A 280 9.53 9.94 -4.32
N ARG A 281 8.36 9.67 -4.85
CA ARG A 281 7.08 10.13 -4.27
C ARG A 281 6.35 9.07 -3.48
N SER A 282 6.89 7.88 -3.41
CA SER A 282 6.31 6.81 -2.61
C SER A 282 6.60 7.00 -1.12
N SER A 283 5.64 6.61 -0.29
CA SER A 283 5.87 6.42 1.14
C SER A 283 6.77 5.21 1.42
N CYS A 284 6.91 4.29 0.47
CA CYS A 284 7.84 3.18 0.60
C CYS A 284 9.27 3.64 0.34
N PRO A 285 10.26 3.16 1.11
CA PRO A 285 11.65 3.37 0.76
C PRO A 285 11.94 2.84 -0.65
N PRO A 286 12.64 3.60 -1.50
CA PRO A 286 12.91 3.17 -2.86
C PRO A 286 13.81 1.94 -2.87
N PRO A 287 13.52 0.97 -3.76
CA PRO A 287 14.33 -0.23 -3.88
C PRO A 287 15.73 0.10 -4.38
N LYS A 288 16.71 -0.62 -3.89
CA LYS A 288 18.11 -0.57 -4.34
C LYS A 288 18.37 -1.81 -5.19
N GLY A 289 18.89 -1.60 -6.39
CA GLY A 289 19.22 -2.69 -7.29
C GLY A 289 18.02 -3.24 -8.06
N LYS A 290 18.21 -4.42 -8.64
CA LYS A 290 17.24 -5.08 -9.50
C LYS A 290 16.26 -5.92 -8.70
N ALA A 291 14.98 -5.77 -8.98
CA ALA A 291 13.94 -6.57 -8.36
C ALA A 291 13.80 -7.93 -9.08
N ALA A 292 13.37 -8.97 -8.35
CA ALA A 292 13.06 -10.26 -8.96
C ALA A 292 11.81 -10.16 -9.84
N ALA A 293 10.79 -9.49 -9.37
CA ALA A 293 9.58 -9.22 -10.11
C ALA A 293 9.07 -7.81 -9.87
N GLY A 294 8.40 -7.26 -10.85
CA GLY A 294 7.73 -5.97 -10.73
C GLY A 294 6.54 -5.88 -11.65
N SER A 295 5.77 -4.84 -11.47
CA SER A 295 4.67 -4.48 -12.36
C SER A 295 4.67 -3.01 -12.68
N LEU A 296 4.28 -2.69 -13.89
CA LEU A 296 3.94 -1.33 -14.29
C LEU A 296 2.54 -1.35 -14.87
N ILE A 297 1.62 -0.69 -14.19
CA ILE A 297 0.25 -0.54 -14.63
C ILE A 297 0.06 0.89 -15.08
N LEU A 298 -0.38 1.07 -16.32
CA LEU A 298 -0.67 2.37 -16.91
C LEU A 298 -2.19 2.52 -17.06
N VAL A 299 -2.70 3.66 -16.62
CA VAL A 299 -4.09 4.05 -16.85
C VAL A 299 -4.08 5.32 -17.70
N ALA A 300 -4.57 5.20 -18.92
CA ALA A 300 -4.51 6.24 -19.95
C ALA A 300 -5.89 6.59 -20.47
N SER A 301 -6.01 7.73 -21.14
CA SER A 301 -7.20 8.09 -21.88
C SER A 301 -7.25 7.39 -23.24
N GLU A 302 -8.43 7.33 -23.85
CA GLU A 302 -8.58 6.82 -25.22
C GLU A 302 -7.70 7.61 -26.21
N GLU A 303 -7.60 8.91 -26.04
CA GLU A 303 -6.77 9.78 -26.88
C GLU A 303 -5.30 9.42 -26.80
N MET A 304 -4.80 9.13 -25.60
CA MET A 304 -3.38 8.75 -25.41
C MET A 304 -3.07 7.44 -26.11
N VAL A 305 -3.89 6.42 -25.99
CA VAL A 305 -3.64 5.11 -26.58
C VAL A 305 -3.92 5.08 -28.09
N ALA A 306 -4.74 6.00 -28.58
CA ALA A 306 -5.03 6.17 -30.01
C ALA A 306 -3.92 6.95 -30.74
N ASP A 307 -3.16 7.78 -30.05
CA ASP A 307 -2.07 8.54 -30.62
C ASP A 307 -0.84 7.63 -30.84
N PRO A 308 -0.38 7.43 -32.09
CA PRO A 308 0.75 6.55 -32.36
C PRO A 308 2.05 6.97 -31.68
N LYS A 309 2.26 8.27 -31.49
CA LYS A 309 3.48 8.78 -30.81
C LYS A 309 3.44 8.47 -29.32
N VAL A 310 2.31 8.75 -28.68
CA VAL A 310 2.12 8.45 -27.25
C VAL A 310 2.20 6.95 -27.02
N SER A 311 1.53 6.15 -27.84
CA SER A 311 1.57 4.68 -27.74
C SER A 311 3.00 4.14 -27.81
N LYS A 312 3.82 4.68 -28.69
CA LYS A 312 5.22 4.31 -28.80
C LYS A 312 5.98 4.65 -27.52
N HIS A 313 5.72 5.80 -26.92
CA HIS A 313 6.36 6.19 -25.67
C HIS A 313 5.90 5.32 -24.49
N LEU A 314 4.62 4.90 -24.46
CA LEU A 314 4.11 3.96 -23.46
C LEU A 314 4.84 2.61 -23.55
N GLU A 315 4.97 2.05 -24.73
CA GLU A 315 5.71 0.80 -24.96
C GLU A 315 7.18 0.93 -24.53
N SER A 316 7.83 2.01 -24.92
CA SER A 316 9.23 2.26 -24.55
C SER A 316 9.41 2.45 -23.05
N ALA A 317 8.43 3.07 -22.38
CA ALA A 317 8.44 3.25 -20.94
C ALA A 317 8.34 1.91 -20.19
N ILE A 318 7.48 1.02 -20.65
CA ILE A 318 7.36 -0.33 -20.08
C ILE A 318 8.70 -1.08 -20.23
N ALA A 319 9.32 -1.02 -21.39
CA ALA A 319 10.61 -1.65 -21.64
C ALA A 319 11.71 -1.05 -20.74
N TYR A 320 11.73 0.26 -20.57
CA TYR A 320 12.69 0.95 -19.72
C TYR A 320 12.56 0.52 -18.25
N VAL A 321 11.36 0.51 -17.72
CA VAL A 321 11.09 0.07 -16.35
C VAL A 321 11.43 -1.42 -16.18
N GLY A 322 11.18 -2.22 -17.21
CA GLY A 322 11.53 -3.65 -17.24
C GLY A 322 13.02 -3.92 -17.03
N GLY A 323 13.90 -2.97 -17.34
CA GLY A 323 15.31 -3.07 -17.03
C GLY A 323 15.67 -3.12 -15.54
N ARG A 324 14.73 -2.75 -14.66
CA ARG A 324 14.90 -2.77 -13.20
C ARG A 324 14.36 -4.04 -12.55
N CYS A 325 13.79 -4.95 -13.34
CA CYS A 325 13.21 -6.19 -12.85
C CYS A 325 13.73 -7.37 -13.70
N GLU A 326 13.88 -8.55 -13.07
CA GLU A 326 14.13 -9.77 -13.82
C GLU A 326 12.89 -10.16 -14.63
N THR A 327 11.72 -9.97 -14.06
CA THR A 327 10.42 -10.15 -14.70
C THR A 327 9.55 -8.94 -14.45
N LEU A 328 9.04 -8.32 -15.50
CA LEU A 328 8.07 -7.23 -15.40
C LEU A 328 6.72 -7.69 -15.95
N PHE A 329 5.69 -7.56 -15.15
CA PHE A 329 4.31 -7.66 -15.59
C PHE A 329 3.78 -6.27 -15.91
N SER A 330 3.01 -6.13 -16.96
CA SER A 330 2.46 -4.83 -17.35
C SER A 330 0.96 -4.91 -17.58
N GLY A 331 0.30 -3.80 -17.37
CA GLY A 331 -1.10 -3.60 -17.71
C GLY A 331 -1.29 -2.22 -18.30
N VAL A 332 -2.15 -2.11 -19.30
CA VAL A 332 -2.53 -0.83 -19.91
C VAL A 332 -4.03 -0.77 -19.96
N TYR A 333 -4.62 0.12 -19.16
CA TYR A 333 -6.04 0.30 -18.99
C TYR A 333 -6.48 1.65 -19.50
N VAL A 334 -7.70 1.74 -20.01
CA VAL A 334 -8.24 2.96 -20.59
C VAL A 334 -9.40 3.46 -19.74
N ARG A 335 -9.40 4.77 -19.45
CA ARG A 335 -10.46 5.47 -18.71
C ARG A 335 -10.82 6.77 -19.41
N LYS A 336 -12.09 7.17 -19.32
CA LYS A 336 -12.61 8.33 -20.06
C LYS A 336 -12.10 9.67 -19.56
N ASN A 337 -12.00 9.86 -18.25
CA ASN A 337 -11.75 11.18 -17.65
C ASN A 337 -10.43 11.26 -16.90
N VAL A 338 -9.38 10.66 -17.44
CA VAL A 338 -8.07 10.71 -16.84
C VAL A 338 -7.37 12.00 -17.27
N PRO A 339 -7.02 12.90 -16.33
CA PRO A 339 -6.39 14.19 -16.68
C PRO A 339 -4.91 14.07 -17.06
N GLY A 340 -4.35 12.88 -16.96
CA GLY A 340 -3.00 12.55 -17.34
C GLY A 340 -2.80 11.04 -17.34
N LEU A 341 -1.59 10.60 -17.66
CA LEU A 341 -1.21 9.20 -17.57
C LEU A 341 -0.95 8.84 -16.12
N ILE A 342 -1.67 7.85 -15.60
CA ILE A 342 -1.39 7.30 -14.28
C ILE A 342 -0.50 6.09 -14.44
N ALA A 343 0.58 6.04 -13.67
CA ALA A 343 1.51 4.93 -13.63
C ALA A 343 1.62 4.41 -12.20
N ILE A 344 1.47 3.10 -12.03
CA ILE A 344 1.58 2.42 -10.74
C ILE A 344 2.66 1.36 -10.87
N LEU A 345 3.70 1.50 -10.06
CA LEU A 345 4.87 0.64 -10.05
C LEU A 345 4.90 -0.20 -8.79
N SER A 346 5.06 -1.51 -8.94
CA SER A 346 5.41 -2.40 -7.84
C SER A 346 6.71 -3.14 -8.12
N MET A 347 7.46 -3.46 -7.07
CA MET A 347 8.69 -4.25 -7.14
C MET A 347 8.79 -5.13 -5.91
N ASN A 348 9.19 -6.39 -6.09
CA ASN A 348 9.44 -7.31 -4.99
C ASN A 348 10.71 -8.14 -5.22
N GLY A 349 11.08 -8.93 -4.22
CA GLY A 349 12.31 -9.70 -4.26
C GLY A 349 13.53 -8.78 -4.28
N LEU A 350 13.43 -7.63 -3.62
CA LEU A 350 14.52 -6.68 -3.50
C LEU A 350 15.63 -7.30 -2.68
N GLN A 351 16.85 -7.23 -3.21
CA GLN A 351 18.01 -7.64 -2.43
C GLN A 351 18.07 -6.80 -1.17
N LYS A 352 18.29 -7.44 -0.03
CA LYS A 352 18.52 -6.74 1.23
C LYS A 352 19.70 -5.79 0.98
N GLY A 353 19.45 -4.49 1.06
CA GLY A 353 20.52 -3.52 0.98
C GLY A 353 21.54 -3.79 2.07
N ASN A 354 22.78 -3.94 1.67
CA ASN A 354 23.91 -4.01 2.60
C ASN A 354 24.00 -2.69 3.38
#